data_df19afa2e5af3e404dd708a0c5643450
#
_entry.id   df19afa2e5af3e404dd708a0c5643450
#
_cell.length_a   1.000
_cell.length_b   1.000
_cell.length_c   1.000
_cell.angle_alpha   90.00
_cell.angle_beta   90.00
_cell.angle_gamma   90.00
#
_symmetry.space_group_name_H-M   'P 1'
#
loop_
_entity.id
_entity.type
_entity.pdbx_description
1 polymer ?
#
loop_
_entity_poly.entity_id
_entity_poly.type
_entity_poly.pdbx_seq_one_letter_code
_entity_poly.pdbx_strand_id
1 'polypeptide(L)'
;KEVYDERKWNFNAIATTDIVATPQAYLKKDVATVLVSFARSGNSPESVATVDLAKALVDELYQVTITCAAEGKLALQAHGDDRNLLLLQPAASNDAGFAMTSSFTSMMLTALLVFDPTEFAVKAERFEVLSSLARKVLDNVADVKELVDLDFNRVIYLGAGPFFGLAHEAQLKILELTAGQVATMYESPVGFRHGPKSLINE
;
A
#
# COMPACT_ATOMS: atom_id res chain seq x y z
N LYS A 1 -8.31 9.22 -2.28
CA LYS A 1 -8.52 10.58 -1.76
C LYS A 1 -9.78 11.19 -2.37
N GLU A 2 -9.92 11.23 -3.70
CA GLU A 2 -11.07 11.84 -4.40
C GLU A 2 -12.42 11.24 -3.97
N VAL A 3 -12.49 9.94 -3.75
CA VAL A 3 -13.71 9.23 -3.32
C VAL A 3 -14.15 9.63 -1.90
N TYR A 4 -13.24 10.10 -1.06
CA TYR A 4 -13.49 10.35 0.37
C TYR A 4 -13.51 11.82 0.75
N ASP A 5 -13.15 12.74 -0.16
CA ASP A 5 -13.12 14.18 0.09
C ASP A 5 -14.52 14.78 0.43
N GLU A 6 -15.59 14.15 -0.05
CA GLU A 6 -16.97 14.53 0.29
C GLU A 6 -17.27 14.46 1.79
N ARG A 7 -16.48 13.67 2.55
CA ARG A 7 -16.63 13.49 3.99
C ARG A 7 -15.76 14.41 4.84
N LYS A 8 -15.08 15.36 4.24
CA LYS A 8 -14.15 16.27 4.94
C LYS A 8 -12.98 15.57 5.65
N TRP A 9 -12.61 14.38 5.19
CA TRP A 9 -11.43 13.68 5.68
C TRP A 9 -10.19 14.12 4.90
N ASN A 10 -9.08 14.28 5.61
CA ASN A 10 -7.78 14.48 4.98
C ASN A 10 -7.00 13.15 4.99
N PHE A 11 -6.94 12.47 3.85
CA PHE A 11 -6.20 11.23 3.70
C PHE A 11 -4.77 11.51 3.24
N ASN A 12 -3.80 11.06 4.02
CA ASN A 12 -2.39 11.13 3.69
C ASN A 12 -1.79 9.73 3.72
N ALA A 13 -1.11 9.34 2.65
CA ALA A 13 -0.30 8.13 2.60
C ALA A 13 1.16 8.52 2.88
N ILE A 14 1.69 8.05 4.01
CA ILE A 14 3.01 8.45 4.51
C ILE A 14 3.77 7.19 4.89
N ALA A 15 5.02 7.09 4.45
CA ALA A 15 5.89 6.00 4.87
C ALA A 15 6.20 6.10 6.38
N THR A 16 6.21 4.97 7.08
CA THR A 16 6.54 4.94 8.51
C THR A 16 7.96 5.46 8.79
N THR A 17 8.87 5.27 7.85
CA THR A 17 10.24 5.83 7.90
C THR A 17 10.25 7.35 7.95
N ASP A 18 9.35 8.01 7.21
CA ASP A 18 9.23 9.48 7.22
C ASP A 18 8.61 9.97 8.53
N ILE A 19 7.59 9.24 9.02
CA ILE A 19 6.97 9.58 10.32
C ILE A 19 7.99 9.47 11.45
N VAL A 20 8.77 8.40 11.50
CA VAL A 20 9.78 8.22 12.56
C VAL A 20 10.89 9.26 12.46
N ALA A 21 11.29 9.64 11.25
CA ALA A 21 12.33 10.66 11.06
C ALA A 21 11.89 12.06 11.50
N THR A 22 10.62 12.42 11.22
CA THR A 22 10.09 13.76 11.52
C THR A 22 8.64 13.70 12.02
N PRO A 23 8.38 13.10 13.20
CA PRO A 23 7.02 12.81 13.65
C PRO A 23 6.14 14.06 13.76
N GLN A 24 6.69 15.20 14.18
CA GLN A 24 5.95 16.45 14.34
C GLN A 24 5.48 17.04 13.01
N ALA A 25 6.04 16.62 11.88
CA ALA A 25 5.56 17.05 10.57
C ALA A 25 4.18 16.43 10.26
N TYR A 26 3.94 15.22 10.73
CA TYR A 26 2.78 14.39 10.38
C TYR A 26 1.78 14.22 11.52
N LEU A 27 2.26 14.04 12.75
CA LEU A 27 1.46 13.81 13.94
C LEU A 27 1.23 15.15 14.66
N LYS A 28 0.01 15.63 14.62
CA LYS A 28 -0.38 16.91 15.24
C LYS A 28 -1.18 16.66 16.51
N LYS A 29 -0.76 17.26 17.60
CA LYS A 29 -1.31 17.06 18.93
C LYS A 29 -2.83 17.28 18.96
N ASP A 30 -3.28 18.41 18.45
CA ASP A 30 -4.67 18.88 18.56
C ASP A 30 -5.55 18.48 17.38
N VAL A 31 -5.09 17.53 16.53
CA VAL A 31 -5.83 17.05 15.37
C VAL A 31 -6.28 15.62 15.60
N ALA A 32 -7.59 15.41 15.69
CA ALA A 32 -8.16 14.06 15.75
C ALA A 32 -7.68 13.21 14.56
N THR A 33 -7.04 12.09 14.85
CA THR A 33 -6.31 11.30 13.87
C THR A 33 -6.76 9.84 13.89
N VAL A 34 -6.97 9.28 12.71
CA VAL A 34 -7.09 7.83 12.50
C VAL A 34 -5.80 7.35 11.85
N LEU A 35 -4.98 6.61 12.59
CA LEU A 35 -3.78 5.96 12.07
C LEU A 35 -4.14 4.61 11.47
N VAL A 36 -4.00 4.47 10.14
CA VAL A 36 -4.21 3.21 9.44
C VAL A 36 -2.86 2.56 9.16
N SER A 37 -2.56 1.49 9.86
CA SER A 37 -1.30 0.76 9.72
C SER A 37 -1.44 -0.43 8.79
N PHE A 38 -0.61 -0.49 7.74
CA PHE A 38 -0.49 -1.61 6.83
C PHE A 38 0.80 -2.36 7.13
N ALA A 39 0.69 -3.61 7.54
CA ALA A 39 1.87 -4.36 7.95
C ALA A 39 1.72 -5.85 7.67
N ARG A 40 2.60 -6.44 6.85
CA ARG A 40 2.58 -7.88 6.64
C ARG A 40 2.88 -8.63 7.96
N SER A 41 4.04 -8.40 8.55
CA SER A 41 4.46 -9.07 9.79
C SER A 41 4.07 -8.31 11.06
N GLY A 42 3.86 -7.00 10.97
CA GLY A 42 3.61 -6.14 12.13
C GLY A 42 4.78 -6.01 13.10
N ASN A 43 6.00 -6.35 12.67
CA ASN A 43 7.20 -6.38 13.52
C ASN A 43 8.27 -5.37 13.11
N SER A 44 8.12 -4.67 12.00
CA SER A 44 9.08 -3.66 11.54
C SER A 44 9.27 -2.58 12.61
N PRO A 45 10.52 -2.27 13.00
CA PRO A 45 10.79 -1.31 14.07
C PRO A 45 10.14 0.05 13.83
N GLU A 46 10.19 0.55 12.62
CA GLU A 46 9.58 1.83 12.21
C GLU A 46 8.04 1.79 12.28
N SER A 47 7.41 0.66 11.99
CA SER A 47 5.96 0.54 12.11
C SER A 47 5.52 0.56 13.58
N VAL A 48 6.23 -0.14 14.45
CA VAL A 48 5.97 -0.14 15.90
C VAL A 48 6.25 1.26 16.47
N ALA A 49 7.39 1.86 16.11
CA ALA A 49 7.74 3.20 16.57
C ALA A 49 6.73 4.27 16.12
N THR A 50 6.17 4.14 14.91
CA THR A 50 5.11 5.05 14.43
C THR A 50 3.87 5.00 15.31
N VAL A 51 3.43 3.80 15.70
CA VAL A 51 2.29 3.63 16.61
C VAL A 51 2.59 4.23 17.99
N ASP A 52 3.76 3.97 18.52
CA ASP A 52 4.16 4.50 19.83
C ASP A 52 4.27 6.03 19.81
N LEU A 53 4.83 6.61 18.75
CA LEU A 53 4.89 8.06 18.54
C LEU A 53 3.49 8.67 18.40
N ALA A 54 2.59 8.03 17.64
CA ALA A 54 1.22 8.52 17.49
C ALA A 54 0.48 8.53 18.84
N LYS A 55 0.62 7.47 19.64
CA LYS A 55 0.05 7.40 21.00
C LYS A 55 0.62 8.49 21.94
N ALA A 56 1.88 8.85 21.75
CA ALA A 56 2.54 9.86 22.59
C ALA A 56 2.24 11.31 22.17
N LEU A 57 1.99 11.55 20.87
CA LEU A 57 1.93 12.91 20.32
C LEU A 57 0.51 13.40 19.99
N VAL A 58 -0.45 12.50 19.79
CA VAL A 58 -1.81 12.85 19.36
C VAL A 58 -2.79 12.64 20.52
N ASP A 59 -3.51 13.68 20.89
CA ASP A 59 -4.46 13.64 22.04
C ASP A 59 -5.70 12.76 21.70
N GLU A 60 -6.22 12.85 20.49
CA GLU A 60 -7.39 12.08 20.03
C GLU A 60 -6.97 11.15 18.89
N LEU A 61 -6.47 9.97 19.27
CA LEU A 61 -6.01 8.93 18.36
C LEU A 61 -6.97 7.76 18.30
N TYR A 62 -7.33 7.37 17.07
CA TYR A 62 -7.95 6.10 16.74
C TYR A 62 -7.06 5.35 15.77
N GLN A 63 -7.17 4.03 15.75
CA GLN A 63 -6.30 3.19 14.93
C GLN A 63 -7.09 2.14 14.15
N VAL A 64 -6.58 1.81 12.97
CA VAL A 64 -6.97 0.63 12.21
C VAL A 64 -5.69 -0.12 11.86
N THR A 65 -5.55 -1.32 12.39
CA THR A 65 -4.39 -2.18 12.12
C THR A 65 -4.78 -3.26 11.13
N ILE A 66 -4.25 -3.17 9.90
CA ILE A 66 -4.46 -4.15 8.83
C ILE A 66 -3.17 -4.96 8.69
N THR A 67 -3.21 -6.24 9.07
CA THR A 67 -2.00 -7.07 9.12
C THR A 67 -2.27 -8.53 8.73
N CYS A 68 -1.24 -9.21 8.19
CA CYS A 68 -1.30 -10.64 7.88
C CYS A 68 -0.85 -11.54 9.04
N ALA A 69 -0.24 -10.97 10.09
CA ALA A 69 0.34 -11.74 11.18
C ALA A 69 -0.40 -11.46 12.50
N ALA A 70 -1.17 -12.45 12.97
CA ALA A 70 -1.88 -12.37 14.25
C ALA A 70 -0.94 -12.24 15.45
N GLU A 71 0.28 -12.79 15.34
CA GLU A 71 1.31 -12.81 16.38
C GLU A 71 2.30 -11.65 16.26
N GLY A 72 2.08 -10.76 15.27
CA GLY A 72 2.89 -9.56 15.09
C GLY A 72 2.66 -8.54 16.20
N LYS A 73 3.70 -7.77 16.52
CA LYS A 73 3.64 -6.75 17.60
C LYS A 73 2.46 -5.79 17.43
N LEU A 74 2.19 -5.34 16.20
CA LEU A 74 1.06 -4.43 15.95
C LEU A 74 -0.30 -5.11 16.22
N ALA A 75 -0.47 -6.39 15.85
CA ALA A 75 -1.69 -7.13 16.17
C ALA A 75 -1.84 -7.32 17.68
N LEU A 76 -0.76 -7.70 18.37
CA LEU A 76 -0.77 -7.86 19.82
C LEU A 76 -1.05 -6.55 20.55
N GLN A 77 -0.53 -5.43 20.08
CA GLN A 77 -0.83 -4.10 20.64
C GLN A 77 -2.28 -3.65 20.39
N ALA A 78 -2.92 -4.16 19.34
CA ALA A 78 -4.31 -3.85 19.03
C ALA A 78 -5.30 -4.67 19.86
N HIS A 79 -4.89 -5.83 20.36
CA HIS A 79 -5.75 -6.66 21.21
C HIS A 79 -6.12 -5.94 22.52
N GLY A 80 -7.42 -5.78 22.75
CA GLY A 80 -7.95 -5.15 23.97
C GLY A 80 -7.84 -3.62 23.98
N ASP A 81 -7.49 -3.01 22.87
CA ASP A 81 -7.51 -1.55 22.69
C ASP A 81 -8.80 -1.14 21.95
N ASP A 82 -9.78 -0.60 22.68
CA ASP A 82 -11.10 -0.18 22.15
C ASP A 82 -10.99 0.93 21.08
N ARG A 83 -9.85 1.57 20.97
CA ARG A 83 -9.56 2.59 19.94
C ARG A 83 -8.78 2.04 18.75
N ASN A 84 -8.55 0.73 18.68
CA ASN A 84 -7.82 0.09 17.60
C ASN A 84 -8.62 -1.05 16.96
N LEU A 85 -9.11 -0.85 15.75
CA LEU A 85 -9.76 -1.89 14.96
C LEU A 85 -8.70 -2.79 14.32
N LEU A 86 -8.60 -4.03 14.79
CA LEU A 86 -7.71 -5.03 14.20
C LEU A 86 -8.41 -5.76 13.05
N LEU A 87 -7.83 -5.72 11.87
CA LEU A 87 -8.28 -6.41 10.66
C LEU A 87 -7.21 -7.40 10.20
N LEU A 88 -7.34 -8.65 10.64
CA LEU A 88 -6.46 -9.73 10.22
C LEU A 88 -6.81 -10.18 8.81
N GLN A 89 -5.77 -10.27 7.98
CA GLN A 89 -5.89 -10.77 6.62
C GLN A 89 -5.92 -12.31 6.60
N PRO A 90 -6.46 -12.94 5.54
CA PRO A 90 -6.41 -14.38 5.38
C PRO A 90 -4.96 -14.91 5.48
N ALA A 91 -4.75 -16.03 6.17
CA ALA A 91 -3.41 -16.60 6.36
C ALA A 91 -2.66 -16.83 5.03
N ALA A 92 -3.39 -17.16 3.96
CA ALA A 92 -2.82 -17.35 2.62
C ALA A 92 -2.25 -16.07 1.99
N SER A 93 -2.61 -14.87 2.51
CA SER A 93 -2.07 -13.61 2.03
C SER A 93 -0.74 -13.21 2.70
N ASN A 94 -0.27 -13.97 3.67
CA ASN A 94 1.00 -13.70 4.34
C ASN A 94 2.16 -14.22 3.48
N ASP A 95 2.72 -13.34 2.66
CA ASP A 95 3.82 -13.68 1.75
C ASP A 95 5.03 -14.27 2.49
N ALA A 96 5.50 -15.40 2.02
CA ALA A 96 6.71 -16.05 2.52
C ALA A 96 7.99 -15.53 1.83
N GLY A 97 7.85 -14.91 0.66
CA GLY A 97 8.94 -14.37 -0.14
C GLY A 97 9.43 -13.00 0.33
N PHE A 98 10.51 -12.54 -0.30
CA PHE A 98 11.08 -11.22 -0.05
C PHE A 98 10.14 -10.10 -0.50
N ALA A 99 9.63 -10.17 -1.73
CA ALA A 99 8.70 -9.19 -2.26
C ALA A 99 7.28 -9.42 -1.75
N MET A 100 6.61 -8.36 -1.33
CA MET A 100 5.22 -8.40 -0.90
C MET A 100 4.30 -8.38 -2.12
N THR A 101 3.45 -9.39 -2.28
CA THR A 101 2.51 -9.56 -3.40
C THR A 101 1.07 -9.73 -2.91
N SER A 102 0.75 -10.89 -2.36
CA SER A 102 -0.59 -11.20 -1.84
C SER A 102 -0.96 -10.33 -0.64
N SER A 103 -0.01 -10.06 0.25
CA SER A 103 -0.23 -9.17 1.41
C SER A 103 -0.53 -7.74 0.97
N PHE A 104 0.21 -7.21 0.00
CA PHE A 104 -0.08 -5.88 -0.55
C PHE A 104 -1.50 -5.80 -1.11
N THR A 105 -1.86 -6.72 -2.02
CA THR A 105 -3.18 -6.74 -2.66
C THR A 105 -4.31 -6.90 -1.65
N SER A 106 -4.15 -7.83 -0.69
CA SER A 106 -5.15 -8.10 0.33
C SER A 106 -5.37 -6.89 1.25
N MET A 107 -4.31 -6.28 1.75
CA MET A 107 -4.40 -5.10 2.62
C MET A 107 -4.97 -3.88 1.88
N MET A 108 -4.58 -3.66 0.62
CA MET A 108 -5.13 -2.59 -0.22
C MET A 108 -6.64 -2.77 -0.42
N LEU A 109 -7.08 -3.97 -0.79
CA LEU A 109 -8.51 -4.28 -0.96
C LEU A 109 -9.28 -4.10 0.34
N THR A 110 -8.74 -4.55 1.46
CA THR A 110 -9.35 -4.35 2.78
C THR A 110 -9.56 -2.87 3.09
N ALA A 111 -8.55 -2.03 2.85
CA ALA A 111 -8.69 -0.60 3.07
C ALA A 111 -9.74 0.04 2.15
N LEU A 112 -9.75 -0.33 0.87
CA LEU A 112 -10.78 0.14 -0.07
C LEU A 112 -12.17 -0.24 0.40
N LEU A 113 -12.39 -1.49 0.85
CA LEU A 113 -13.68 -1.96 1.33
C LEU A 113 -14.12 -1.29 2.64
N VAL A 114 -13.18 -1.03 3.56
CA VAL A 114 -13.47 -0.38 4.85
C VAL A 114 -13.90 1.07 4.64
N PHE A 115 -13.20 1.80 3.81
CA PHE A 115 -13.45 3.22 3.60
C PHE A 115 -14.45 3.53 2.50
N ASP A 116 -14.85 2.57 1.67
CA ASP A 116 -15.89 2.73 0.66
C ASP A 116 -17.27 2.87 1.35
N PRO A 117 -18.02 3.95 1.10
CA PRO A 117 -19.34 4.18 1.70
C PRO A 117 -20.47 3.37 1.06
N THR A 118 -20.22 2.66 -0.05
CA THR A 118 -21.27 1.93 -0.76
C THR A 118 -21.78 0.74 0.06
N GLU A 119 -23.00 0.30 -0.26
CA GLU A 119 -23.62 -0.85 0.39
C GLU A 119 -22.79 -2.13 0.20
N PHE A 120 -22.83 -3.00 1.22
CA PHE A 120 -22.02 -4.23 1.23
C PHE A 120 -22.28 -5.13 0.01
N ALA A 121 -23.53 -5.27 -0.43
CA ALA A 121 -23.88 -6.09 -1.58
C ALA A 121 -23.19 -5.60 -2.87
N VAL A 122 -23.12 -4.27 -3.07
CA VAL A 122 -22.42 -3.67 -4.21
C VAL A 122 -20.91 -3.91 -4.13
N LYS A 123 -20.34 -3.82 -2.93
CA LYS A 123 -18.91 -4.13 -2.71
C LYS A 123 -18.60 -5.58 -3.02
N ALA A 124 -19.45 -6.51 -2.60
CA ALA A 124 -19.29 -7.93 -2.86
C ALA A 124 -19.32 -8.24 -4.36
N GLU A 125 -20.26 -7.65 -5.11
CA GLU A 125 -20.31 -7.79 -6.58
C GLU A 125 -19.03 -7.26 -7.25
N ARG A 126 -18.58 -6.06 -6.85
CA ARG A 126 -17.33 -5.47 -7.39
C ARG A 126 -16.11 -6.34 -7.09
N PHE A 127 -16.08 -6.95 -5.91
CA PHE A 127 -14.99 -7.85 -5.53
C PHE A 127 -14.94 -9.10 -6.41
N GLU A 128 -16.09 -9.70 -6.72
CA GLU A 128 -16.18 -10.86 -7.64
C GLU A 128 -15.70 -10.48 -9.05
N VAL A 129 -16.10 -9.31 -9.55
CA VAL A 129 -15.61 -8.79 -10.84
C VAL A 129 -14.09 -8.61 -10.83
N LEU A 130 -13.54 -7.98 -9.80
CA LEU A 130 -12.09 -7.81 -9.64
C LEU A 130 -11.35 -9.14 -9.58
N SER A 131 -11.85 -10.10 -8.81
CA SER A 131 -11.30 -11.46 -8.73
C SER A 131 -11.26 -12.15 -10.10
N SER A 132 -12.35 -12.03 -10.87
CA SER A 132 -12.43 -12.59 -12.23
C SER A 132 -11.42 -11.94 -13.17
N LEU A 133 -11.29 -10.60 -13.12
CA LEU A 133 -10.32 -9.87 -13.94
C LEU A 133 -8.88 -10.23 -13.57
N ALA A 134 -8.57 -10.33 -12.28
CA ALA A 134 -7.25 -10.72 -11.80
C ALA A 134 -6.85 -12.12 -12.31
N ARG A 135 -7.76 -13.09 -12.28
CA ARG A 135 -7.52 -14.43 -12.85
C ARG A 135 -7.19 -14.36 -14.34
N LYS A 136 -7.97 -13.60 -15.12
CA LYS A 136 -7.70 -13.42 -16.55
C LYS A 136 -6.32 -12.83 -16.83
N VAL A 137 -5.87 -11.87 -16.00
CA VAL A 137 -4.52 -11.31 -16.11
C VAL A 137 -3.47 -12.36 -15.80
N LEU A 138 -3.67 -13.16 -14.74
CA LEU A 138 -2.75 -14.24 -14.36
C LEU A 138 -2.70 -15.37 -15.40
N ASP A 139 -3.80 -15.61 -16.11
CA ASP A 139 -3.85 -16.61 -17.18
C ASP A 139 -3.13 -16.14 -18.45
N ASN A 140 -2.89 -14.82 -18.60
CA ASN A 140 -2.26 -14.22 -19.77
C ASN A 140 -0.74 -14.09 -19.66
N VAL A 141 -0.09 -15.16 -19.24
CA VAL A 141 1.38 -15.21 -19.05
C VAL A 141 2.15 -15.05 -20.36
N ALA A 142 1.56 -15.46 -21.49
CA ALA A 142 2.23 -15.41 -22.79
C ALA A 142 2.59 -13.97 -23.21
N ASP A 143 1.63 -13.03 -23.08
CA ASP A 143 1.86 -11.64 -23.46
C ASP A 143 2.91 -10.98 -22.54
N VAL A 144 2.90 -11.32 -21.24
CA VAL A 144 3.92 -10.85 -20.29
C VAL A 144 5.29 -11.39 -20.68
N LYS A 145 5.37 -12.66 -21.08
CA LYS A 145 6.63 -13.28 -21.52
C LYS A 145 7.21 -12.58 -22.74
N GLU A 146 6.40 -12.24 -23.75
CA GLU A 146 6.85 -11.49 -24.92
C GLU A 146 7.51 -10.16 -24.55
N LEU A 147 6.96 -9.44 -23.54
CA LEU A 147 7.57 -8.21 -23.03
C LEU A 147 8.91 -8.47 -22.34
N VAL A 148 9.00 -9.54 -21.56
CA VAL A 148 10.24 -9.88 -20.83
C VAL A 148 11.34 -10.31 -21.81
N ASP A 149 10.97 -10.98 -22.89
CA ASP A 149 11.92 -11.44 -23.93
C ASP A 149 12.54 -10.26 -24.74
N LEU A 150 12.10 -9.01 -24.52
CA LEU A 150 12.72 -7.81 -25.13
C LEU A 150 14.11 -7.44 -24.57
N ASP A 151 14.56 -8.18 -23.56
CA ASP A 151 15.90 -8.03 -22.94
C ASP A 151 16.21 -6.58 -22.50
N PHE A 152 15.26 -5.93 -21.86
CA PHE A 152 15.42 -4.58 -21.32
C PHE A 152 16.18 -4.58 -19.98
N ASN A 153 16.94 -3.54 -19.74
CA ASN A 153 17.62 -3.32 -18.46
C ASN A 153 16.98 -2.22 -17.61
N ARG A 154 15.91 -1.60 -18.11
CA ARG A 154 15.14 -0.56 -17.42
C ARG A 154 13.65 -0.68 -17.70
N VAL A 155 12.86 -0.37 -16.68
CA VAL A 155 11.40 -0.28 -16.77
C VAL A 155 10.91 0.98 -16.07
N ILE A 156 10.05 1.74 -16.74
CA ILE A 156 9.47 2.94 -16.18
C ILE A 156 7.95 2.77 -16.13
N TYR A 157 7.41 2.83 -14.92
CA TYR A 157 5.98 2.75 -14.69
C TYR A 157 5.37 4.14 -14.65
N LEU A 158 4.34 4.37 -15.44
CA LEU A 158 3.64 5.65 -15.48
C LEU A 158 2.24 5.52 -14.91
N GLY A 159 1.92 6.37 -13.94
CA GLY A 159 0.61 6.41 -13.30
C GLY A 159 0.23 7.82 -12.88
N ALA A 160 -1.07 8.14 -12.95
CA ALA A 160 -1.59 9.42 -12.49
C ALA A 160 -2.77 9.19 -11.52
N GLY A 161 -3.00 10.14 -10.61
CA GLY A 161 -4.04 10.00 -9.59
C GLY A 161 -3.83 8.73 -8.74
N PRO A 162 -4.84 7.87 -8.57
CA PRO A 162 -4.71 6.62 -7.81
C PRO A 162 -3.65 5.67 -8.38
N PHE A 163 -3.43 5.69 -9.69
CA PHE A 163 -2.44 4.83 -10.35
C PHE A 163 -1.00 5.26 -10.11
N PHE A 164 -0.74 6.45 -9.57
CA PHE A 164 0.61 6.87 -9.21
C PHE A 164 1.20 5.99 -8.09
N GLY A 165 0.39 5.70 -7.07
CA GLY A 165 0.79 4.77 -6.00
C GLY A 165 0.97 3.33 -6.51
N LEU A 166 0.15 2.89 -7.47
CA LEU A 166 0.28 1.58 -8.09
C LEU A 166 1.56 1.48 -8.95
N ALA A 167 1.89 2.54 -9.68
CA ALA A 167 3.15 2.62 -10.43
C ALA A 167 4.37 2.54 -9.51
N HIS A 168 4.30 3.18 -8.34
CA HIS A 168 5.33 3.10 -7.31
C HIS A 168 5.52 1.67 -6.80
N GLU A 169 4.44 0.99 -6.47
CA GLU A 169 4.51 -0.40 -6.01
C GLU A 169 5.00 -1.35 -7.12
N ALA A 170 4.52 -1.19 -8.36
CA ALA A 170 4.92 -2.04 -9.47
C ALA A 170 6.42 -1.95 -9.77
N GLN A 171 6.98 -0.73 -9.77
CA GLN A 171 8.42 -0.54 -9.97
C GLN A 171 9.24 -1.21 -8.88
N LEU A 172 8.78 -1.14 -7.62
CA LEU A 172 9.46 -1.76 -6.50
C LEU A 172 9.51 -3.29 -6.64
N LYS A 173 8.44 -3.92 -7.14
CA LYS A 173 8.40 -5.39 -7.34
C LYS A 173 9.47 -5.86 -8.33
N ILE A 174 9.62 -5.18 -9.47
CA ILE A 174 10.67 -5.56 -10.44
C ILE A 174 12.06 -5.30 -9.85
N LEU A 175 12.28 -4.17 -9.17
CA LEU A 175 13.56 -3.87 -8.53
C LEU A 175 13.97 -4.95 -7.52
N GLU A 176 13.04 -5.33 -6.65
CA GLU A 176 13.26 -6.34 -5.61
C GLU A 176 13.50 -7.73 -6.20
N LEU A 177 12.62 -8.18 -7.11
CA LEU A 177 12.64 -9.54 -7.65
C LEU A 177 13.82 -9.77 -8.61
N THR A 178 14.35 -8.71 -9.22
CA THR A 178 15.56 -8.80 -10.05
C THR A 178 16.84 -8.47 -9.29
N ALA A 179 16.75 -8.24 -7.97
CA ALA A 179 17.88 -7.79 -7.13
C ALA A 179 18.61 -6.58 -7.74
N GLY A 180 17.86 -5.65 -8.33
CA GLY A 180 18.40 -4.44 -8.95
C GLY A 180 19.02 -4.64 -10.34
N GLN A 181 18.95 -5.84 -10.93
CA GLN A 181 19.49 -6.08 -12.29
C GLN A 181 18.69 -5.31 -13.35
N VAL A 182 17.40 -5.13 -13.14
CA VAL A 182 16.57 -4.23 -13.93
C VAL A 182 16.33 -2.95 -13.15
N ALA A 183 16.84 -1.83 -13.64
CA ALA A 183 16.62 -0.52 -13.05
C ALA A 183 15.16 -0.09 -13.24
N THR A 184 14.53 0.38 -12.18
CA THR A 184 13.12 0.76 -12.25
C THR A 184 12.88 2.17 -11.75
N MET A 185 11.87 2.81 -12.32
CA MET A 185 11.41 4.15 -11.94
C MET A 185 9.89 4.21 -12.07
N TYR A 186 9.27 5.13 -11.33
CA TYR A 186 7.87 5.49 -11.55
C TYR A 186 7.73 7.01 -11.67
N GLU A 187 6.75 7.47 -12.44
CA GLU A 187 6.47 8.89 -12.61
C GLU A 187 5.02 9.09 -13.10
N SER A 188 4.53 10.30 -12.99
CA SER A 188 3.32 10.70 -13.70
C SER A 188 3.59 10.86 -15.20
N PRO A 189 2.63 10.59 -16.09
CA PRO A 189 2.85 10.76 -17.54
C PRO A 189 3.26 12.18 -17.93
N VAL A 190 2.76 13.19 -17.23
CA VAL A 190 3.10 14.58 -17.49
C VAL A 190 4.48 14.92 -16.90
N GLY A 191 4.74 14.51 -15.65
CA GLY A 191 6.04 14.71 -15.00
C GLY A 191 7.19 14.03 -15.75
N PHE A 192 6.93 12.85 -16.29
CA PHE A 192 7.92 12.11 -17.08
C PHE A 192 8.50 12.90 -18.27
N ARG A 193 7.72 13.79 -18.88
CA ARG A 193 8.18 14.66 -19.98
C ARG A 193 9.25 15.67 -19.56
N HIS A 194 9.33 15.99 -18.27
CA HIS A 194 10.15 17.09 -17.76
C HIS A 194 11.51 16.62 -17.21
N GLY A 195 12.19 15.76 -17.92
CA GLY A 195 13.53 15.29 -17.56
C GLY A 195 13.65 13.77 -17.54
N PRO A 196 12.80 13.02 -16.80
CA PRO A 196 12.90 11.57 -16.73
C PRO A 196 12.81 10.85 -18.08
N LYS A 197 12.18 11.47 -19.08
CA LYS A 197 12.15 10.96 -20.47
C LYS A 197 13.54 10.72 -21.07
N SER A 198 14.57 11.38 -20.55
CA SER A 198 15.97 11.14 -20.95
C SER A 198 16.46 9.71 -20.64
N LEU A 199 15.75 8.96 -19.81
CA LEU A 199 16.03 7.54 -19.54
C LEU A 199 15.65 6.61 -20.68
N ILE A 200 14.82 7.06 -21.62
CA ILE A 200 14.52 6.33 -22.85
C ILE A 200 15.64 6.60 -23.85
N ASN A 201 16.35 5.56 -24.19
CA ASN A 201 17.38 5.57 -25.24
C ASN A 201 17.16 4.38 -26.18
N GLU A 202 17.76 4.46 -27.34
CA GLU A 202 17.77 3.39 -28.35
C GLU A 202 18.52 2.15 -27.86
#